data_fe6dfec57b0524a408c943252380654f
#
_entry.id   fe6dfec57b0524a408c943252380654f
#
_cell.length_a   1.000
_cell.length_b   1.000
_cell.length_c   1.000
_cell.angle_alpha   90.00
_cell.angle_beta   90.00
_cell.angle_gamma   90.00
#
_symmetry.space_group_name_H-M   'P 1'
#
loop_
_entity.id
_entity.type
_entity.pdbx_description
1 polymer ?
#
loop_
_entity_poly.entity_id
_entity_poly.type
_entity_poly.pdbx_seq_one_letter_code
_entity_poly.pdbx_strand_id
1 'polypeptide(L)'
;MSKEAADAVIEVRNLRKVFGEQVVLDGVNLDVRRGETLVIMGGSGCGKSTLLRMLIGSLSPTAGDVRLFGQSLHGIAPDDLDATRRRIGVLFQSGALFNSMSIAENVALPLREHTSLDEAIIDIQVKIKLELVGLREHAEKLPAQISGGMKKRAGVARALALDPQILFYDEPSAGLDPVTSAELDQLIVALTRQLGVTSVVVTHEMDSAFTVADRMVMLDKGRVLMQGERDLFDRLRRLEESEIASLSEDERTVRQFLRGDASGPITERRTRDNYAEDLLRTAEPTVLSFPSLFPSRRKPQ
;
A
#
# COMPACT_ATOMS: atom_id res chain seq x y z
N MET A 1 -23.98 -3.90 19.51
CA MET A 1 -22.61 -3.97 18.94
C MET A 1 -22.44 -5.41 18.49
N SER A 2 -22.28 -5.65 17.19
CA SER A 2 -22.09 -7.00 16.64
C SER A 2 -20.78 -7.59 17.17
N LYS A 3 -20.72 -8.91 17.31
CA LYS A 3 -19.55 -9.66 17.77
C LYS A 3 -18.28 -9.37 16.92
N GLU A 4 -18.49 -8.84 15.70
CA GLU A 4 -17.46 -8.43 14.74
C GLU A 4 -16.71 -7.12 15.12
N ALA A 5 -17.37 -6.20 15.84
CA ALA A 5 -16.72 -4.95 16.31
C ALA A 5 -15.81 -5.18 17.53
N ALA A 6 -15.94 -6.33 18.21
CA ALA A 6 -15.17 -6.62 19.43
C ALA A 6 -13.72 -7.06 19.18
N ASP A 7 -13.35 -7.39 17.92
CA ASP A 7 -12.03 -7.93 17.56
C ASP A 7 -11.24 -7.05 16.57
N ALA A 8 -11.68 -5.81 16.33
CA ALA A 8 -11.00 -4.87 15.45
C ALA A 8 -9.72 -4.35 16.12
N VAL A 9 -8.58 -4.51 15.46
CA VAL A 9 -7.28 -3.95 15.89
C VAL A 9 -7.00 -2.59 15.26
N ILE A 10 -7.67 -2.28 14.14
CA ILE A 10 -7.67 -0.96 13.51
C ILE A 10 -9.12 -0.55 13.29
N GLU A 11 -9.45 0.67 13.69
CA GLU A 11 -10.75 1.28 13.43
C GLU A 11 -10.54 2.65 12.78
N VAL A 12 -11.24 2.89 11.69
CA VAL A 12 -11.25 4.18 10.98
C VAL A 12 -12.69 4.69 10.92
N ARG A 13 -12.91 5.91 11.41
CA ARG A 13 -14.24 6.51 11.52
C ARG A 13 -14.27 7.89 10.89
N ASN A 14 -15.09 8.06 9.84
CA ASN A 14 -15.32 9.31 9.13
C ASN A 14 -14.04 10.06 8.78
N LEU A 15 -13.00 9.30 8.37
CA LEU A 15 -11.67 9.83 8.15
C LEU A 15 -11.65 10.76 6.95
N ARG A 16 -11.18 11.99 7.16
CA ARG A 16 -11.05 13.01 6.14
C ARG A 16 -9.66 13.62 6.15
N LYS A 17 -9.10 13.83 4.94
CA LYS A 17 -7.83 14.52 4.75
C LYS A 17 -7.92 15.53 3.62
N VAL A 18 -7.51 16.76 3.94
CA VAL A 18 -7.45 17.88 2.99
C VAL A 18 -6.02 18.43 2.99
N PHE A 19 -5.48 18.72 1.82
CA PHE A 19 -4.23 19.44 1.62
C PHE A 19 -4.53 20.72 0.83
N GLY A 20 -4.41 21.88 1.49
CA GLY A 20 -4.89 23.13 0.91
C GLY A 20 -6.40 23.04 0.59
N GLU A 21 -6.75 23.16 -0.68
CA GLU A 21 -8.13 23.01 -1.17
C GLU A 21 -8.48 21.59 -1.62
N GLN A 22 -7.47 20.72 -1.79
CA GLN A 22 -7.66 19.38 -2.31
C GLN A 22 -8.12 18.40 -1.24
N VAL A 23 -9.32 17.86 -1.38
CA VAL A 23 -9.82 16.74 -0.55
C VAL A 23 -9.24 15.43 -1.11
N VAL A 24 -8.41 14.75 -0.31
CA VAL A 24 -7.75 13.48 -0.71
C VAL A 24 -8.46 12.27 -0.12
N LEU A 25 -8.98 12.38 1.11
CA LEU A 25 -9.87 11.38 1.72
C LEU A 25 -11.12 12.08 2.24
N ASP A 26 -12.28 11.47 2.05
CA ASP A 26 -13.58 12.05 2.38
C ASP A 26 -14.52 11.01 2.99
N GLY A 27 -14.56 10.97 4.33
CA GLY A 27 -15.49 10.13 5.08
C GLY A 27 -15.18 8.63 5.04
N VAL A 28 -13.89 8.24 4.98
CA VAL A 28 -13.49 6.83 4.96
C VAL A 28 -13.83 6.17 6.29
N ASN A 29 -14.50 5.01 6.21
CA ASN A 29 -14.81 4.13 7.33
C ASN A 29 -14.36 2.71 6.98
N LEU A 30 -13.54 2.11 7.85
CA LEU A 30 -13.12 0.70 7.73
C LEU A 30 -12.67 0.15 9.08
N ASP A 31 -12.72 -1.17 9.21
CA ASP A 31 -12.21 -1.91 10.35
C ASP A 31 -11.28 -3.03 9.86
N VAL A 32 -10.21 -3.31 10.60
CA VAL A 32 -9.33 -4.45 10.38
C VAL A 32 -9.42 -5.38 11.59
N ARG A 33 -9.74 -6.64 11.34
CA ARG A 33 -9.87 -7.69 12.36
C ARG A 33 -8.49 -8.26 12.70
N ARG A 34 -8.34 -8.72 13.93
CA ARG A 34 -7.11 -9.39 14.36
C ARG A 34 -6.82 -10.64 13.50
N GLY A 35 -5.59 -10.77 13.03
CA GLY A 35 -5.12 -11.95 12.29
C GLY A 35 -5.66 -12.08 10.87
N GLU A 36 -6.37 -11.07 10.33
CA GLU A 36 -6.76 -11.05 8.92
C GLU A 36 -5.72 -10.33 8.05
N THR A 37 -5.76 -10.62 6.77
CA THR A 37 -5.13 -9.79 5.73
C THR A 37 -6.20 -8.93 5.06
N LEU A 38 -6.18 -7.62 5.33
CA LEU A 38 -7.00 -6.65 4.61
C LEU A 38 -6.20 -6.05 3.46
N VAL A 39 -6.75 -6.14 2.23
CA VAL A 39 -6.17 -5.48 1.06
C VAL A 39 -6.92 -4.20 0.75
N ILE A 40 -6.18 -3.08 0.64
CA ILE A 40 -6.68 -1.78 0.22
C ILE A 40 -6.22 -1.53 -1.22
N MET A 41 -7.16 -1.52 -2.15
CA MET A 41 -6.89 -1.34 -3.58
C MET A 41 -7.57 -0.09 -4.13
N GLY A 42 -7.21 0.28 -5.36
CA GLY A 42 -7.77 1.44 -6.07
C GLY A 42 -6.79 2.06 -7.04
N GLY A 43 -7.27 2.95 -7.90
CA GLY A 43 -6.47 3.62 -8.92
C GLY A 43 -5.36 4.52 -8.35
N SER A 44 -4.43 4.94 -9.22
CA SER A 44 -3.41 5.92 -8.83
C SER A 44 -4.06 7.22 -8.36
N GLY A 45 -3.55 7.80 -7.27
CA GLY A 45 -4.06 9.06 -6.72
C GLY A 45 -5.38 8.96 -5.94
N CYS A 46 -6.00 7.79 -5.77
CA CYS A 46 -7.27 7.65 -5.03
C CYS A 46 -7.15 7.81 -3.50
N GLY A 47 -5.93 7.97 -2.95
CA GLY A 47 -5.71 8.24 -1.52
C GLY A 47 -5.11 7.09 -0.71
N LYS A 48 -4.75 5.93 -1.30
CA LYS A 48 -4.22 4.73 -0.60
C LYS A 48 -3.01 5.05 0.29
N SER A 49 -1.97 5.66 -0.27
CA SER A 49 -0.75 5.98 0.50
C SER A 49 -1.00 7.05 1.56
N THR A 50 -1.97 7.95 1.33
CA THR A 50 -2.40 8.92 2.35
C THR A 50 -3.10 8.21 3.49
N LEU A 51 -4.02 7.29 3.19
CA LEU A 51 -4.68 6.46 4.20
C LEU A 51 -3.66 5.65 5.00
N LEU A 52 -2.73 4.96 4.33
CA LEU A 52 -1.67 4.19 4.98
C LEU A 52 -0.87 5.06 5.96
N ARG A 53 -0.42 6.25 5.54
CA ARG A 53 0.32 7.18 6.42
C ARG A 53 -0.46 7.59 7.66
N MET A 54 -1.79 7.68 7.55
CA MET A 54 -2.65 7.98 8.69
C MET A 54 -2.83 6.77 9.60
N LEU A 55 -2.94 5.56 9.04
CA LEU A 55 -3.00 4.31 9.81
C LEU A 55 -1.74 4.06 10.64
N ILE A 56 -0.55 4.39 10.12
CA ILE A 56 0.72 4.27 10.87
C ILE A 56 1.02 5.49 11.77
N GLY A 57 0.11 6.47 11.83
CA GLY A 57 0.25 7.66 12.66
C GLY A 57 1.31 8.65 12.19
N SER A 58 1.82 8.56 10.93
CA SER A 58 2.80 9.50 10.38
C SER A 58 2.16 10.76 9.77
N LEU A 59 0.84 10.76 9.62
CA LEU A 59 0.06 11.87 9.09
C LEU A 59 -1.24 12.03 9.90
N SER A 60 -1.50 13.21 10.42
CA SER A 60 -2.73 13.50 11.16
C SER A 60 -3.92 13.73 10.22
N PRO A 61 -5.13 13.28 10.58
CA PRO A 61 -6.35 13.59 9.84
C PRO A 61 -6.72 15.07 9.91
N THR A 62 -7.52 15.54 8.95
CA THR A 62 -8.19 16.84 9.03
C THR A 62 -9.49 16.72 9.86
N ALA A 63 -10.18 15.57 9.78
CA ALA A 63 -11.33 15.22 10.61
C ALA A 63 -11.47 13.69 10.66
N GLY A 64 -12.28 13.20 11.60
CA GLY A 64 -12.43 11.77 11.86
C GLY A 64 -11.36 11.23 12.78
N ASP A 65 -11.36 9.91 12.96
CA ASP A 65 -10.48 9.23 13.92
C ASP A 65 -9.89 7.95 13.32
N VAL A 66 -8.65 7.65 13.72
CA VAL A 66 -7.96 6.36 13.50
C VAL A 66 -7.61 5.82 14.87
N ARG A 67 -8.04 4.59 15.15
CA ARG A 67 -7.69 3.88 16.38
C ARG A 67 -6.86 2.65 16.05
N LEU A 68 -5.78 2.47 16.78
CA LEU A 68 -4.99 1.25 16.81
C LEU A 68 -5.11 0.62 18.19
N PHE A 69 -5.46 -0.65 18.23
CA PHE A 69 -5.62 -1.40 19.49
C PHE A 69 -6.57 -0.73 20.49
N GLY A 70 -7.65 -0.08 19.98
CA GLY A 70 -8.62 0.67 20.76
C GLY A 70 -8.19 2.09 21.15
N GLN A 71 -6.92 2.48 20.94
CA GLN A 71 -6.38 3.80 21.26
C GLN A 71 -6.47 4.73 20.04
N SER A 72 -7.09 5.93 20.21
CA SER A 72 -7.11 6.95 19.16
C SER A 72 -5.72 7.51 18.91
N LEU A 73 -5.36 7.67 17.62
CA LEU A 73 -4.14 8.37 17.23
C LEU A 73 -4.31 9.89 17.19
N HIS A 74 -5.54 10.39 17.31
CA HIS A 74 -5.82 11.83 17.35
C HIS A 74 -5.50 12.41 18.73
N GLY A 75 -4.59 13.37 18.79
CA GLY A 75 -4.21 14.00 20.06
C GLY A 75 -3.42 13.08 21.01
N ILE A 76 -2.93 11.93 20.53
CA ILE A 76 -2.12 11.00 21.32
C ILE A 76 -0.81 11.68 21.77
N ALA A 77 -0.37 11.40 22.99
CA ALA A 77 0.92 11.88 23.47
C ALA A 77 2.08 11.22 22.68
N PRO A 78 3.21 11.93 22.46
CA PRO A 78 4.34 11.38 21.70
C PRO A 78 4.82 10.02 22.21
N ASP A 79 4.95 9.84 23.51
CA ASP A 79 5.42 8.59 24.12
C ASP A 79 4.46 7.41 23.89
N ASP A 80 3.14 7.68 23.94
CA ASP A 80 2.11 6.69 23.68
C ASP A 80 2.07 6.33 22.18
N LEU A 81 2.29 7.32 21.31
CA LEU A 81 2.40 7.08 19.86
C LEU A 81 3.59 6.19 19.55
N ASP A 82 4.74 6.43 20.17
CA ASP A 82 5.94 5.61 19.99
C ASP A 82 5.74 4.20 20.55
N ALA A 83 5.09 4.05 21.70
CA ALA A 83 4.71 2.75 22.23
C ALA A 83 3.76 1.99 21.28
N THR A 84 2.81 2.69 20.65
CA THR A 84 1.91 2.12 19.66
C THR A 84 2.66 1.71 18.39
N ARG A 85 3.60 2.53 17.90
CA ARG A 85 4.42 2.25 16.72
C ARG A 85 5.34 1.04 16.89
N ARG A 86 5.84 0.76 18.09
CA ARG A 86 6.63 -0.46 18.35
C ARG A 86 5.83 -1.74 18.14
N ARG A 87 4.50 -1.67 18.17
CA ARG A 87 3.58 -2.81 17.95
C ARG A 87 3.18 -2.97 16.48
N ILE A 88 3.68 -2.11 15.59
CA ILE A 88 3.43 -2.18 14.15
C ILE A 88 4.74 -2.26 13.38
N GLY A 89 4.74 -3.01 12.28
CA GLY A 89 5.83 -3.05 11.32
C GLY A 89 5.38 -2.47 9.97
N VAL A 90 6.30 -1.88 9.21
CA VAL A 90 5.98 -1.29 7.91
C VAL A 90 7.00 -1.72 6.86
N LEU A 91 6.53 -2.32 5.77
CA LEU A 91 7.29 -2.49 4.54
C LEU A 91 6.90 -1.36 3.57
N PHE A 92 7.84 -0.48 3.30
CA PHE A 92 7.68 0.57 2.28
C PHE A 92 7.98 0.04 0.87
N GLN A 93 7.43 0.70 -0.14
CA GLN A 93 7.55 0.30 -1.55
C GLN A 93 8.99 0.05 -2.02
N SER A 94 9.97 0.84 -1.57
CA SER A 94 11.39 0.64 -1.90
C SER A 94 12.12 -0.37 -1.02
N GLY A 95 11.46 -0.98 -0.02
CA GLY A 95 12.08 -1.73 1.07
C GLY A 95 12.74 -0.84 2.12
N ALA A 96 13.10 0.41 1.77
CA ALA A 96 13.68 1.47 2.62
C ALA A 96 14.87 1.01 3.48
N LEU A 97 15.72 0.11 2.98
CA LEU A 97 16.92 -0.35 3.67
C LEU A 97 18.00 0.74 3.69
N PHE A 98 18.75 0.81 4.78
CA PHE A 98 19.94 1.65 4.87
C PHE A 98 21.07 1.02 4.05
N ASN A 99 21.50 1.70 2.99
CA ASN A 99 22.47 1.17 2.03
C ASN A 99 23.89 0.99 2.61
N SER A 100 24.21 1.70 3.69
CA SER A 100 25.49 1.61 4.39
C SER A 100 25.55 0.51 5.43
N MET A 101 24.45 -0.20 5.66
CA MET A 101 24.32 -1.27 6.65
C MET A 101 24.13 -2.60 5.92
N SER A 102 24.69 -3.70 6.48
CA SER A 102 24.38 -5.05 6.04
C SER A 102 22.90 -5.39 6.25
N ILE A 103 22.43 -6.50 5.68
CA ILE A 103 21.07 -6.97 5.88
C ILE A 103 20.80 -7.28 7.34
N ALA A 104 21.75 -7.92 8.04
CA ALA A 104 21.66 -8.18 9.47
C ALA A 104 21.56 -6.89 10.27
N GLU A 105 22.41 -5.90 10.01
CA GLU A 105 22.38 -4.61 10.69
C GLU A 105 21.07 -3.85 10.45
N ASN A 106 20.50 -3.90 9.24
CA ASN A 106 19.18 -3.34 8.96
C ASN A 106 18.09 -3.96 9.82
N VAL A 107 18.13 -5.29 10.03
CA VAL A 107 17.15 -6.00 10.86
C VAL A 107 17.41 -5.77 12.35
N ALA A 108 18.67 -5.65 12.76
CA ALA A 108 19.06 -5.37 14.15
C ALA A 108 18.67 -3.95 14.61
N LEU A 109 18.63 -2.98 13.69
CA LEU A 109 18.46 -1.57 14.02
C LEU A 109 17.23 -1.29 14.90
N PRO A 110 16.01 -1.75 14.59
CA PRO A 110 14.86 -1.52 15.47
C PRO A 110 15.04 -2.11 16.88
N LEU A 111 15.72 -3.25 17.00
CA LEU A 111 15.98 -3.88 18.30
C LEU A 111 16.94 -3.03 19.13
N ARG A 112 18.03 -2.53 18.54
CA ARG A 112 19.00 -1.65 19.21
C ARG A 112 18.38 -0.34 19.66
N GLU A 113 17.55 0.28 18.83
CA GLU A 113 16.93 1.57 19.10
C GLU A 113 15.79 1.51 20.12
N HIS A 114 15.05 0.38 20.18
CA HIS A 114 13.80 0.32 20.94
C HIS A 114 13.79 -0.70 22.07
N THR A 115 14.90 -1.41 22.31
CA THR A 115 15.01 -2.39 23.40
C THR A 115 16.32 -2.23 24.14
N SER A 116 16.41 -2.83 25.33
CA SER A 116 17.63 -2.94 26.12
C SER A 116 18.24 -4.35 26.06
N LEU A 117 18.03 -5.08 24.95
CA LEU A 117 18.56 -6.44 24.77
C LEU A 117 20.07 -6.41 24.56
N ASP A 118 20.75 -7.40 25.11
CA ASP A 118 22.18 -7.62 24.83
C ASP A 118 22.40 -7.98 23.36
N GLU A 119 23.54 -7.58 22.77
CA GLU A 119 23.89 -7.85 21.36
C GLU A 119 23.79 -9.35 21.03
N ALA A 120 24.15 -10.25 21.92
CA ALA A 120 24.03 -11.69 21.70
C ALA A 120 22.56 -12.13 21.49
N ILE A 121 21.62 -11.50 22.19
CA ILE A 121 20.19 -11.77 22.03
C ILE A 121 19.69 -11.14 20.74
N ILE A 122 20.13 -9.90 20.41
CA ILE A 122 19.83 -9.23 19.14
C ILE A 122 20.27 -10.09 17.96
N ASP A 123 21.49 -10.64 17.99
CA ASP A 123 22.01 -11.55 16.96
C ASP A 123 21.13 -12.79 16.74
N ILE A 124 20.65 -13.38 17.83
CA ILE A 124 19.72 -14.52 17.75
C ILE A 124 18.40 -14.10 17.08
N GLN A 125 17.82 -12.98 17.53
CA GLN A 125 16.58 -12.45 16.97
C GLN A 125 16.74 -12.14 15.46
N VAL A 126 17.82 -11.50 15.07
CA VAL A 126 18.12 -11.21 13.65
C VAL A 126 18.19 -12.49 12.83
N LYS A 127 18.90 -13.53 13.31
CA LYS A 127 18.99 -14.82 12.62
C LYS A 127 17.61 -15.45 12.43
N ILE A 128 16.75 -15.41 13.46
CA ILE A 128 15.37 -15.91 13.38
C ILE A 128 14.57 -15.13 12.33
N LYS A 129 14.62 -13.77 12.34
CA LYS A 129 13.87 -12.96 11.38
C LYS A 129 14.37 -13.17 9.94
N LEU A 130 15.67 -13.31 9.75
CA LEU A 130 16.25 -13.60 8.43
C LEU A 130 15.91 -15.02 7.94
N GLU A 131 15.81 -15.99 8.83
CA GLU A 131 15.35 -17.35 8.49
C GLU A 131 13.91 -17.34 8.02
N LEU A 132 13.00 -16.62 8.71
CA LEU A 132 11.58 -16.49 8.33
C LEU A 132 11.38 -15.96 6.90
N VAL A 133 12.30 -15.15 6.40
CA VAL A 133 12.21 -14.58 5.04
C VAL A 133 13.18 -15.25 4.05
N GLY A 134 13.89 -16.32 4.45
CA GLY A 134 14.84 -17.06 3.60
C GLY A 134 16.11 -16.28 3.24
N LEU A 135 16.60 -15.41 4.13
CA LEU A 135 17.77 -14.55 3.88
C LEU A 135 18.93 -14.78 4.84
N ARG A 136 18.92 -15.85 5.64
CA ARG A 136 19.96 -16.11 6.64
C ARG A 136 21.38 -16.10 6.08
N GLU A 137 21.59 -16.75 4.91
CA GLU A 137 22.91 -16.84 4.25
C GLU A 137 23.36 -15.52 3.61
N HIS A 138 22.49 -14.52 3.59
CA HIS A 138 22.75 -13.20 3.02
C HIS A 138 22.87 -12.10 4.07
N ALA A 139 22.97 -12.47 5.35
CA ALA A 139 22.99 -11.56 6.49
C ALA A 139 24.05 -10.45 6.38
N GLU A 140 25.26 -10.81 5.94
CA GLU A 140 26.42 -9.91 5.84
C GLU A 140 26.46 -9.08 4.54
N LYS A 141 25.56 -9.35 3.59
CA LYS A 141 25.52 -8.58 2.34
C LYS A 141 24.95 -7.19 2.54
N LEU A 142 25.43 -6.25 1.75
CA LEU A 142 24.84 -4.93 1.63
C LEU A 142 23.61 -4.97 0.71
N PRO A 143 22.65 -4.04 0.85
CA PRO A 143 21.48 -3.96 -0.04
C PRO A 143 21.82 -3.91 -1.53
N ALA A 144 22.94 -3.28 -1.90
CA ALA A 144 23.43 -3.23 -3.29
C ALA A 144 23.84 -4.60 -3.88
N GLN A 145 24.06 -5.60 -3.03
CA GLN A 145 24.56 -6.93 -3.42
C GLN A 145 23.46 -7.99 -3.55
N ILE A 146 22.19 -7.60 -3.39
CA ILE A 146 21.04 -8.51 -3.41
C ILE A 146 19.98 -8.04 -4.41
N SER A 147 19.13 -8.97 -4.86
CA SER A 147 18.03 -8.67 -5.81
C SER A 147 16.93 -7.78 -5.21
N GLY A 148 16.05 -7.24 -6.07
CA GLY A 148 14.90 -6.46 -5.65
C GLY A 148 13.96 -7.21 -4.69
N GLY A 149 13.64 -8.46 -5.01
CA GLY A 149 12.83 -9.33 -4.15
C GLY A 149 13.50 -9.62 -2.81
N MET A 150 14.82 -9.86 -2.79
CA MET A 150 15.57 -10.01 -1.54
C MET A 150 15.55 -8.73 -0.69
N LYS A 151 15.62 -7.53 -1.31
CA LYS A 151 15.47 -6.26 -0.59
C LYS A 151 14.10 -6.14 0.07
N LYS A 152 13.04 -6.54 -0.62
CA LYS A 152 11.67 -6.56 -0.08
C LYS A 152 11.58 -7.51 1.12
N ARG A 153 12.08 -8.75 0.99
CA ARG A 153 12.12 -9.72 2.09
C ARG A 153 12.94 -9.23 3.29
N ALA A 154 14.09 -8.59 3.07
CA ALA A 154 14.87 -7.97 4.13
C ALA A 154 14.11 -6.82 4.82
N GLY A 155 13.36 -6.02 4.06
CA GLY A 155 12.43 -5.02 4.60
C GLY A 155 11.34 -5.64 5.47
N VAL A 156 10.79 -6.79 5.08
CA VAL A 156 9.84 -7.58 5.89
C VAL A 156 10.51 -8.06 7.18
N ALA A 157 11.73 -8.64 7.10
CA ALA A 157 12.46 -9.10 8.29
C ALA A 157 12.68 -7.95 9.28
N ARG A 158 13.06 -6.76 8.80
CA ARG A 158 13.20 -5.56 9.63
C ARG A 158 11.87 -5.12 10.23
N ALA A 159 10.79 -5.15 9.46
CA ALA A 159 9.45 -4.82 9.96
C ALA A 159 8.98 -5.78 11.06
N LEU A 160 9.44 -7.04 11.02
CA LEU A 160 9.17 -8.07 12.02
C LEU A 160 10.09 -7.99 13.27
N ALA A 161 11.12 -7.16 13.28
CA ALA A 161 12.16 -7.18 14.31
C ALA A 161 11.62 -7.06 15.75
N LEU A 162 10.61 -6.23 15.97
CA LEU A 162 10.00 -5.98 17.28
C LEU A 162 8.77 -6.86 17.56
N ASP A 163 8.56 -7.96 16.85
CA ASP A 163 7.39 -8.83 16.96
C ASP A 163 6.06 -8.06 16.91
N PRO A 164 5.80 -7.32 15.82
CA PRO A 164 4.63 -6.47 15.70
C PRO A 164 3.34 -7.27 15.66
N GLN A 165 2.23 -6.66 16.10
CA GLN A 165 0.89 -7.23 15.99
C GLN A 165 0.22 -6.90 14.67
N ILE A 166 0.66 -5.84 13.99
CA ILE A 166 0.17 -5.42 12.67
C ILE A 166 1.36 -5.18 11.75
N LEU A 167 1.29 -5.72 10.52
CA LEU A 167 2.21 -5.41 9.44
C LEU A 167 1.48 -4.63 8.34
N PHE A 168 2.03 -3.48 8.00
CA PHE A 168 1.61 -2.67 6.85
C PHE A 168 2.55 -2.91 5.67
N TYR A 169 1.99 -3.10 4.49
CA TYR A 169 2.73 -3.30 3.25
C TYR A 169 2.28 -2.25 2.24
N ASP A 170 3.20 -1.41 1.80
CA ASP A 170 2.98 -0.39 0.76
C ASP A 170 3.54 -0.90 -0.56
N GLU A 171 2.66 -1.35 -1.47
CA GLU A 171 2.99 -1.88 -2.79
C GLU A 171 4.12 -2.93 -2.72
N PRO A 172 3.93 -4.05 -1.98
CA PRO A 172 5.01 -5.00 -1.70
C PRO A 172 5.61 -5.64 -2.95
N SER A 173 4.80 -5.99 -3.94
CA SER A 173 5.18 -6.67 -5.18
C SER A 173 5.62 -5.70 -6.28
N ALA A 174 5.42 -4.39 -6.12
CA ALA A 174 5.73 -3.41 -7.15
C ALA A 174 7.19 -3.48 -7.64
N GLY A 175 7.35 -3.64 -8.96
CA GLY A 175 8.65 -3.71 -9.62
C GLY A 175 9.35 -5.06 -9.53
N LEU A 176 8.67 -6.10 -9.08
CA LEU A 176 9.15 -7.48 -9.10
C LEU A 176 8.66 -8.21 -10.36
N ASP A 177 9.39 -9.25 -10.75
CA ASP A 177 8.90 -10.21 -11.74
C ASP A 177 7.77 -11.07 -11.13
N PRO A 178 6.92 -11.72 -11.97
CA PRO A 178 5.75 -12.45 -11.47
C PRO A 178 6.07 -13.59 -10.50
N VAL A 179 7.21 -14.27 -10.66
CA VAL A 179 7.59 -15.39 -9.78
C VAL A 179 8.02 -14.86 -8.42
N THR A 180 8.88 -13.85 -8.39
CA THR A 180 9.34 -13.20 -7.15
C THR A 180 8.17 -12.53 -6.43
N SER A 181 7.20 -11.95 -7.15
CA SER A 181 5.96 -11.41 -6.58
C SER A 181 5.16 -12.50 -5.88
N ALA A 182 4.90 -13.63 -6.56
CA ALA A 182 4.18 -14.75 -5.99
C ALA A 182 4.87 -15.34 -4.74
N GLU A 183 6.21 -15.41 -4.72
CA GLU A 183 6.96 -15.82 -3.53
C GLU A 183 6.78 -14.86 -2.35
N LEU A 184 6.75 -13.55 -2.61
CA LEU A 184 6.51 -12.56 -1.57
C LEU A 184 5.06 -12.63 -1.05
N ASP A 185 4.08 -12.86 -1.91
CA ASP A 185 2.68 -13.06 -1.54
C ASP A 185 2.52 -14.29 -0.63
N GLN A 186 3.18 -15.41 -0.97
CA GLN A 186 3.19 -16.59 -0.11
C GLN A 186 3.83 -16.32 1.25
N LEU A 187 4.89 -15.52 1.30
CA LEU A 187 5.50 -15.09 2.56
C LEU A 187 4.50 -14.28 3.39
N ILE A 188 3.79 -13.30 2.82
CA ILE A 188 2.77 -12.50 3.51
C ILE A 188 1.68 -13.41 4.11
N VAL A 189 1.16 -14.35 3.30
CA VAL A 189 0.16 -15.32 3.76
C VAL A 189 0.70 -16.19 4.91
N ALA A 190 1.94 -16.67 4.79
CA ALA A 190 2.57 -17.50 5.82
C ALA A 190 2.74 -16.74 7.15
N LEU A 191 3.20 -15.49 7.10
CA LEU A 191 3.37 -14.64 8.28
C LEU A 191 2.03 -14.38 8.98
N THR A 192 0.98 -14.05 8.23
CA THR A 192 -0.34 -13.85 8.82
C THR A 192 -0.86 -15.13 9.47
N ARG A 193 -0.77 -16.28 8.79
CA ARG A 193 -1.33 -17.55 9.30
C ARG A 193 -0.52 -18.20 10.41
N GLN A 194 0.81 -18.18 10.31
CA GLN A 194 1.70 -18.88 11.25
C GLN A 194 2.05 -18.04 12.48
N LEU A 195 2.21 -16.72 12.32
CA LEU A 195 2.55 -15.82 13.42
C LEU A 195 1.32 -15.13 14.02
N GLY A 196 0.14 -15.25 13.39
CA GLY A 196 -1.07 -14.58 13.83
C GLY A 196 -1.01 -13.04 13.71
N VAL A 197 -0.10 -12.51 12.86
CA VAL A 197 0.06 -11.08 12.63
C VAL A 197 -1.09 -10.59 11.76
N THR A 198 -1.66 -9.43 12.09
CA THR A 198 -2.64 -8.78 11.22
C THR A 198 -1.91 -8.08 10.08
N SER A 199 -2.35 -8.26 8.84
CA SER A 199 -1.71 -7.68 7.67
C SER A 199 -2.63 -6.67 6.98
N VAL A 200 -2.08 -5.48 6.63
CA VAL A 200 -2.76 -4.48 5.79
C VAL A 200 -1.89 -4.25 4.57
N VAL A 201 -2.39 -4.65 3.41
CA VAL A 201 -1.66 -4.57 2.14
C VAL A 201 -2.29 -3.50 1.26
N VAL A 202 -1.51 -2.50 0.88
CA VAL A 202 -1.90 -1.50 -0.13
C VAL A 202 -1.31 -1.93 -1.45
N THR A 203 -2.14 -2.19 -2.46
CA THR A 203 -1.66 -2.56 -3.80
C THR A 203 -2.64 -2.18 -4.90
N HIS A 204 -2.14 -2.09 -6.12
CA HIS A 204 -2.92 -2.02 -7.35
C HIS A 204 -2.74 -3.27 -8.23
N GLU A 205 -1.95 -4.26 -7.78
CA GLU A 205 -1.71 -5.53 -8.46
C GLU A 205 -2.77 -6.55 -8.07
N MET A 206 -3.70 -6.86 -8.98
CA MET A 206 -4.88 -7.67 -8.67
C MET A 206 -4.55 -9.12 -8.33
N ASP A 207 -3.60 -9.74 -9.01
CA ASP A 207 -3.26 -11.14 -8.76
C ASP A 207 -2.66 -11.32 -7.36
N SER A 208 -1.80 -10.40 -6.93
CA SER A 208 -1.29 -10.32 -5.57
C SER A 208 -2.42 -10.07 -4.57
N ALA A 209 -3.29 -9.08 -4.84
CA ALA A 209 -4.44 -8.76 -3.99
C ALA A 209 -5.32 -9.98 -3.70
N PHE A 210 -5.71 -10.73 -4.75
CA PHE A 210 -6.53 -11.94 -4.61
C PHE A 210 -5.79 -13.10 -3.94
N THR A 211 -4.46 -13.15 -4.04
CA THR A 211 -3.66 -14.20 -3.40
C THR A 211 -3.59 -14.01 -1.88
N VAL A 212 -3.39 -12.76 -1.42
CA VAL A 212 -3.11 -12.50 -0.01
C VAL A 212 -4.36 -12.15 0.82
N ALA A 213 -5.44 -11.64 0.20
CA ALA A 213 -6.59 -11.08 0.91
C ALA A 213 -7.47 -12.13 1.59
N ASP A 214 -7.87 -11.85 2.82
CA ASP A 214 -9.10 -12.37 3.43
C ASP A 214 -10.27 -11.43 3.12
N ARG A 215 -10.06 -10.11 3.31
CA ARG A 215 -11.02 -9.05 2.96
C ARG A 215 -10.37 -7.97 2.10
N MET A 216 -11.20 -7.28 1.33
CA MET A 216 -10.75 -6.25 0.40
C MET A 216 -11.56 -4.97 0.59
N VAL A 217 -10.89 -3.83 0.34
CA VAL A 217 -11.49 -2.50 0.31
C VAL A 217 -11.04 -1.81 -0.98
N MET A 218 -11.99 -1.33 -1.76
CA MET A 218 -11.68 -0.51 -2.92
C MET A 218 -11.92 0.97 -2.62
N LEU A 219 -10.87 1.77 -2.79
CA LEU A 219 -10.90 3.23 -2.75
C LEU A 219 -11.01 3.82 -4.15
N ASP A 220 -11.88 4.81 -4.32
CA ASP A 220 -11.91 5.69 -5.49
C ASP A 220 -12.18 7.12 -5.05
N LYS A 221 -11.44 8.09 -5.61
CA LYS A 221 -11.57 9.54 -5.32
C LYS A 221 -11.70 9.86 -3.82
N GLY A 222 -10.91 9.17 -2.99
CA GLY A 222 -10.87 9.39 -1.54
C GLY A 222 -12.00 8.75 -0.73
N ARG A 223 -12.85 7.93 -1.35
CA ARG A 223 -13.98 7.25 -0.70
C ARG A 223 -13.88 5.74 -0.83
N VAL A 224 -14.45 5.02 0.12
CA VAL A 224 -14.64 3.57 0.00
C VAL A 224 -15.83 3.31 -0.91
N LEU A 225 -15.59 2.70 -2.08
CA LEU A 225 -16.67 2.27 -2.99
C LEU A 225 -17.28 0.95 -2.51
N MET A 226 -16.41 0.01 -2.12
CA MET A 226 -16.83 -1.33 -1.71
C MET A 226 -15.85 -1.89 -0.69
N GLN A 227 -16.36 -2.67 0.26
CA GLN A 227 -15.57 -3.47 1.19
C GLN A 227 -16.31 -4.77 1.51
N GLY A 228 -15.54 -5.86 1.69
CA GLY A 228 -16.11 -7.16 1.99
C GLY A 228 -15.09 -8.28 1.90
N GLU A 229 -15.56 -9.51 2.05
CA GLU A 229 -14.76 -10.72 1.87
C GLU A 229 -14.24 -10.83 0.44
N ARG A 230 -13.06 -11.44 0.24
CA ARG A 230 -12.43 -11.63 -1.09
C ARG A 230 -13.40 -12.23 -2.12
N ASP A 231 -14.24 -13.18 -1.69
CA ASP A 231 -15.17 -13.88 -2.59
C ASP A 231 -16.24 -12.94 -3.20
N LEU A 232 -16.59 -11.82 -2.54
CA LEU A 232 -17.47 -10.80 -3.10
C LEU A 232 -16.83 -10.16 -4.34
N PHE A 233 -15.54 -9.81 -4.24
CA PHE A 233 -14.79 -9.21 -5.34
C PHE A 233 -14.50 -10.21 -6.46
N ASP A 234 -14.22 -11.48 -6.12
CA ASP A 234 -13.99 -12.53 -7.11
C ASP A 234 -15.26 -12.81 -7.95
N ARG A 235 -16.43 -12.81 -7.32
CA ARG A 235 -17.71 -12.90 -8.04
C ARG A 235 -17.89 -11.74 -9.02
N LEU A 236 -17.67 -10.49 -8.59
CA LEU A 236 -17.77 -9.32 -9.47
C LEU A 236 -16.77 -9.38 -10.64
N ARG A 237 -15.53 -9.83 -10.39
CA ARG A 237 -14.52 -10.02 -11.44
C ARG A 237 -14.96 -11.00 -12.51
N ARG A 238 -15.68 -12.07 -12.11
CA ARG A 238 -16.09 -13.18 -13.01
C ARG A 238 -17.44 -12.99 -13.70
N LEU A 239 -18.25 -11.99 -13.30
CA LEU A 239 -19.56 -11.75 -13.93
C LEU A 239 -19.43 -11.58 -15.45
N GLU A 240 -20.38 -12.18 -16.17
CA GLU A 240 -20.48 -12.05 -17.62
C GLU A 240 -21.11 -10.69 -18.01
N GLU A 241 -20.97 -10.32 -19.31
CA GLU A 241 -21.50 -9.04 -19.80
C GLU A 241 -23.02 -8.91 -19.66
N SER A 242 -23.76 -10.02 -19.81
CA SER A 242 -25.21 -10.06 -19.65
C SER A 242 -25.71 -9.65 -18.26
N GLU A 243 -24.86 -9.81 -17.23
CA GLU A 243 -25.18 -9.52 -15.83
C GLU A 243 -24.84 -8.08 -15.43
N ILE A 244 -24.01 -7.39 -16.23
CA ILE A 244 -23.51 -6.02 -15.91
C ILE A 244 -24.66 -5.01 -15.82
N ALA A 245 -25.73 -5.17 -16.61
CA ALA A 245 -26.84 -4.25 -16.62
C ALA A 245 -27.56 -4.13 -15.27
N SER A 246 -27.47 -5.16 -14.42
CA SER A 246 -28.08 -5.19 -13.08
C SER A 246 -27.20 -4.55 -12.00
N LEU A 247 -25.91 -4.28 -12.28
CA LEU A 247 -24.96 -3.73 -11.32
C LEU A 247 -25.17 -2.22 -11.09
N SER A 248 -24.97 -1.78 -9.86
CA SER A 248 -24.85 -0.36 -9.51
C SER A 248 -23.64 0.28 -10.19
N GLU A 249 -23.57 1.62 -10.22
CA GLU A 249 -22.40 2.34 -10.78
C GLU A 249 -21.12 2.00 -10.02
N ASP A 250 -21.20 1.87 -8.69
CA ASP A 250 -20.03 1.52 -7.86
C ASP A 250 -19.54 0.10 -8.17
N GLU A 251 -20.45 -0.89 -8.27
CA GLU A 251 -20.09 -2.27 -8.64
C GLU A 251 -19.48 -2.36 -10.03
N ARG A 252 -20.00 -1.60 -11.01
CA ARG A 252 -19.41 -1.51 -12.36
C ARG A 252 -18.01 -0.89 -12.31
N THR A 253 -17.82 0.13 -11.49
CA THR A 253 -16.51 0.77 -11.27
C THR A 253 -15.51 -0.21 -10.65
N VAL A 254 -15.91 -0.94 -9.60
CA VAL A 254 -15.11 -1.99 -8.98
C VAL A 254 -14.76 -3.08 -9.98
N ARG A 255 -15.76 -3.61 -10.74
CA ARG A 255 -15.55 -4.65 -11.76
C ARG A 255 -14.56 -4.20 -12.83
N GLN A 256 -14.72 -2.98 -13.36
CA GLN A 256 -13.79 -2.42 -14.35
C GLN A 256 -12.36 -2.42 -13.82
N PHE A 257 -12.17 -1.98 -12.57
CA PHE A 257 -10.84 -1.94 -11.94
C PHE A 257 -10.24 -3.35 -11.76
N LEU A 258 -11.05 -4.31 -11.27
CA LEU A 258 -10.61 -5.68 -11.03
C LEU A 258 -10.21 -6.42 -12.31
N ARG A 259 -10.83 -6.10 -13.45
CA ARG A 259 -10.54 -6.72 -14.75
C ARG A 259 -9.47 -5.99 -15.55
N GLY A 260 -9.22 -4.72 -15.22
CA GLY A 260 -8.37 -3.84 -16.03
C GLY A 260 -9.02 -3.46 -17.37
N ASP A 261 -10.36 -3.46 -17.44
CA ASP A 261 -11.08 -3.14 -18.68
C ASP A 261 -10.82 -1.68 -19.08
N ALA A 262 -10.46 -1.46 -20.36
CA ALA A 262 -10.16 -0.12 -20.89
C ALA A 262 -11.39 0.78 -20.97
N SER A 263 -12.58 0.22 -21.08
CA SER A 263 -13.85 0.94 -21.19
C SER A 263 -14.71 0.74 -19.94
N GLY A 264 -15.34 1.81 -19.45
CA GLY A 264 -16.27 1.75 -18.31
C GLY A 264 -16.25 3.02 -17.47
N PRO A 265 -16.94 3.03 -16.31
CA PRO A 265 -17.16 4.24 -15.51
C PRO A 265 -15.89 5.04 -15.15
N ILE A 266 -14.75 4.37 -14.90
CA ILE A 266 -13.48 5.04 -14.56
C ILE A 266 -12.96 5.86 -15.75
N THR A 267 -13.00 5.28 -16.96
CA THR A 267 -12.51 5.92 -18.18
C THR A 267 -13.47 6.96 -18.74
N GLU A 268 -14.78 6.71 -18.65
CA GLU A 268 -15.81 7.67 -19.05
C GLU A 268 -15.78 8.94 -18.18
N ARG A 269 -15.51 8.83 -16.89
CA ARG A 269 -15.34 9.99 -16.01
C ARG A 269 -14.12 10.82 -16.41
N ARG A 270 -12.99 10.19 -16.80
CA ARG A 270 -11.77 10.91 -17.27
C ARG A 270 -12.00 11.69 -18.55
N THR A 271 -12.88 11.20 -19.43
CA THR A 271 -13.23 11.93 -20.67
C THR A 271 -14.24 13.05 -20.44
N ARG A 272 -15.08 12.97 -19.39
CA ARG A 272 -16.03 14.03 -19.01
C ARG A 272 -15.39 15.17 -18.21
N ASP A 273 -14.38 14.88 -17.38
CA ASP A 273 -13.56 15.91 -16.71
C ASP A 273 -12.61 16.50 -17.78
N ASN A 274 -13.15 17.32 -18.67
CA ASN A 274 -12.60 18.23 -19.70
C ASN A 274 -11.06 18.42 -19.75
N TYR A 275 -10.30 17.31 -19.69
CA TYR A 275 -8.83 17.35 -19.84
C TYR A 275 -8.43 17.96 -21.21
N ALA A 276 -9.27 17.77 -22.24
CA ALA A 276 -9.08 18.38 -23.55
C ALA A 276 -9.35 19.91 -23.54
N GLU A 277 -10.33 20.39 -22.77
CA GLU A 277 -10.61 21.85 -22.66
C GLU A 277 -9.57 22.54 -21.79
N ASP A 278 -9.05 21.94 -20.73
CA ASP A 278 -7.97 22.51 -19.93
C ASP A 278 -6.65 22.57 -20.71
N LEU A 279 -6.35 21.55 -21.52
CA LEU A 279 -5.20 21.61 -22.43
C LEU A 279 -5.35 22.67 -23.51
N LEU A 280 -6.56 22.91 -24.00
CA LEU A 280 -6.83 23.95 -25.01
C LEU A 280 -6.93 25.33 -24.38
N ARG A 281 -7.33 25.48 -23.11
CA ARG A 281 -7.32 26.76 -22.37
C ARG A 281 -5.94 27.21 -21.95
N THR A 282 -5.02 26.31 -21.69
CA THR A 282 -3.62 26.61 -21.33
C THR A 282 -2.72 26.80 -22.56
N ALA A 283 -3.17 26.41 -23.74
CA ALA A 283 -2.50 26.69 -25.00
C ALA A 283 -2.92 28.09 -25.51
N GLU A 284 -2.42 29.15 -24.88
CA GLU A 284 -2.24 30.38 -25.64
C GLU A 284 -1.37 30.07 -26.86
N PRO A 285 -1.69 30.53 -28.06
CA PRO A 285 -0.89 30.24 -29.25
C PRO A 285 0.46 30.93 -29.14
N THR A 286 1.37 30.36 -28.38
CA THR A 286 2.77 30.72 -28.52
C THR A 286 3.19 30.12 -29.86
N VAL A 287 3.21 31.02 -30.90
CA VAL A 287 3.80 30.72 -32.20
C VAL A 287 5.27 30.39 -31.94
N LEU A 288 5.57 29.13 -31.74
CA LEU A 288 6.93 28.62 -31.76
C LEU A 288 7.39 28.65 -33.20
N SER A 289 8.00 29.80 -33.61
CA SER A 289 8.79 29.87 -34.83
C SER A 289 10.01 28.99 -34.64
N PHE A 290 9.98 27.78 -35.18
CA PHE A 290 11.17 26.96 -35.31
C PHE A 290 12.09 27.59 -36.37
N PRO A 291 13.36 27.96 -36.03
CA PRO A 291 14.32 28.35 -37.06
C PRO A 291 14.52 27.14 -37.97
N SER A 292 14.44 27.35 -39.29
CA SER A 292 14.64 26.31 -40.29
C SER A 292 16.03 25.66 -40.12
N LEU A 293 16.07 24.44 -39.67
CA LEU A 293 17.29 23.66 -39.49
C LEU A 293 17.90 23.10 -40.78
N PHE A 294 17.40 23.53 -41.96
CA PHE A 294 17.97 23.14 -43.24
C PHE A 294 18.44 24.38 -44.03
N PRO A 295 19.75 24.55 -44.26
CA PRO A 295 20.25 25.60 -45.20
C PRO A 295 19.79 25.26 -46.61
N SER A 296 19.16 26.23 -47.27
CA SER A 296 18.77 26.14 -48.67
C SER A 296 19.98 25.81 -49.55
N ARG A 297 19.96 24.67 -50.26
CA ARG A 297 20.94 24.34 -51.30
C ARG A 297 20.90 25.39 -52.40
N ARG A 298 21.99 26.16 -52.55
CA ARG A 298 22.23 27.00 -53.72
C ARG A 298 22.34 26.10 -54.95
N LYS A 299 21.55 26.41 -56.00
CA LYS A 299 21.75 25.80 -57.31
C LYS A 299 23.03 26.38 -57.91
N PRO A 300 23.92 25.56 -58.56
CA PRO A 300 25.02 26.08 -59.36
C PRO A 300 24.50 26.65 -60.69
N GLN A 301 25.10 27.72 -61.11
CA GLN A 301 24.96 28.31 -62.48
C GLN A 301 25.64 27.38 -63.51
#